data_0ba601faf27878ba5a7158715264cd35
#
_entry.id   0ba601faf27878ba5a7158715264cd35
#
_cell.length_a   1.000
_cell.length_b   1.000
_cell.length_c   1.000
_cell.angle_alpha   90.00
_cell.angle_beta   90.00
_cell.angle_gamma   90.00
#
_symmetry.space_group_name_H-M   'P 1'
#
loop_
_entity.id
_entity.type
_entity.pdbx_description
1 polymer ?
#
loop_
_entity_poly.entity_id
_entity_poly.type
_entity_poly.pdbx_seq_one_letter_code
_entity_poly.pdbx_strand_id
1 'polypeptide(L)'
;MFRALSTLALAAVVAATTLSVRAQEQGCKVLDDAWTKAANAGDVDALVALYAPDAVLYTPEAMEARGTAAIRTAYTEMFTSNTVSDASINSTYQTSGDLATGWGTATLTLTPKVGGSPQILTVRVTAVGKKINGKWLYVADHASVPMGPAR
;
A
#
# COMPACT_ATOMS: atom_id res chain seq x y z
N MET A 1 21.16 27.26 -48.43
CA MET A 1 20.57 27.88 -47.24
C MET A 1 19.41 27.02 -46.71
N PHE A 2 19.67 25.75 -46.33
CA PHE A 2 18.66 24.83 -45.75
C PHE A 2 19.40 23.82 -44.86
N ARG A 3 19.57 24.13 -43.58
CA ARG A 3 19.92 23.13 -42.55
C ARG A 3 19.77 23.81 -41.19
N ALA A 4 18.59 23.73 -40.56
CA ALA A 4 18.45 23.90 -39.11
C ALA A 4 16.97 23.77 -38.67
N LEU A 5 16.31 22.59 -38.88
CA LEU A 5 14.98 22.36 -38.37
C LEU A 5 14.70 20.92 -37.86
N SER A 6 15.74 20.06 -37.73
CA SER A 6 15.50 18.65 -37.40
C SER A 6 15.92 18.20 -36.00
N THR A 7 16.48 19.08 -35.15
CA THR A 7 17.02 18.65 -33.85
C THR A 7 16.15 18.97 -32.62
N LEU A 8 15.13 19.80 -32.75
CA LEU A 8 14.28 20.16 -31.61
C LEU A 8 13.14 19.15 -31.33
N ALA A 9 12.67 18.40 -32.35
CA ALA A 9 11.54 17.48 -32.18
C ALA A 9 11.90 16.21 -31.40
N LEU A 10 13.16 15.76 -31.44
CA LEU A 10 13.59 14.50 -30.81
C LEU A 10 13.77 14.65 -29.29
N ALA A 11 14.19 15.81 -28.81
CA ALA A 11 14.38 16.08 -27.37
C ALA A 11 13.06 16.16 -26.60
N ALA A 12 11.99 16.68 -27.22
CA ALA A 12 10.69 16.81 -26.56
C ALA A 12 9.98 15.46 -26.39
N VAL A 13 10.15 14.51 -27.32
CA VAL A 13 9.55 13.19 -27.25
C VAL A 13 10.21 12.34 -26.15
N VAL A 14 11.53 12.43 -25.99
CA VAL A 14 12.25 11.67 -24.95
C VAL A 14 11.92 12.21 -23.56
N ALA A 15 11.76 13.51 -23.39
CA ALA A 15 11.38 14.10 -22.10
C ALA A 15 9.94 13.73 -21.68
N ALA A 16 9.00 13.68 -22.61
CA ALA A 16 7.62 13.28 -22.36
C ALA A 16 7.49 11.80 -21.96
N THR A 17 8.27 10.91 -22.58
CA THR A 17 8.27 9.48 -22.24
C THR A 17 8.91 9.19 -20.88
N THR A 18 9.95 9.90 -20.50
CA THR A 18 10.59 9.72 -19.18
C THR A 18 9.73 10.25 -18.03
N LEU A 19 8.94 11.29 -18.24
CA LEU A 19 7.96 11.79 -17.27
C LEU A 19 6.79 10.81 -17.07
N SER A 20 6.32 10.17 -18.14
CA SER A 20 5.27 9.15 -18.06
C SER A 20 5.72 7.90 -17.28
N VAL A 21 6.95 7.44 -17.48
CA VAL A 21 7.50 6.29 -16.75
C VAL A 21 7.64 6.58 -15.26
N ARG A 22 8.11 7.76 -14.87
CA ARG A 22 8.21 8.14 -13.45
C ARG A 22 6.84 8.32 -12.77
N ALA A 23 5.84 8.78 -13.48
CA ALA A 23 4.47 8.89 -12.96
C ALA A 23 3.80 7.52 -12.77
N GLN A 24 4.23 6.49 -13.52
CA GLN A 24 3.70 5.14 -13.45
C GLN A 24 4.19 4.34 -12.22
N GLU A 25 5.37 4.65 -11.69
CA GLU A 25 5.94 3.92 -10.54
C GLU A 25 5.32 4.27 -9.18
N GLN A 26 4.44 5.26 -9.10
CA GLN A 26 4.00 5.82 -7.80
C GLN A 26 2.76 5.16 -7.18
N GLY A 27 1.93 4.47 -7.91
CA GLY A 27 0.66 3.90 -7.45
C GLY A 27 0.64 3.28 -6.05
N CYS A 28 0.57 1.96 -5.95
CA CYS A 28 0.56 1.26 -4.66
C CYS A 28 1.83 1.46 -3.82
N LYS A 29 2.99 1.74 -4.45
CA LYS A 29 4.21 2.00 -3.67
C LYS A 29 4.08 3.19 -2.74
N VAL A 30 3.48 4.29 -3.20
CA VAL A 30 3.23 5.47 -2.35
C VAL A 30 2.30 5.13 -1.19
N LEU A 31 1.31 4.29 -1.44
CA LEU A 31 0.37 3.82 -0.40
C LEU A 31 1.08 2.93 0.62
N ASP A 32 1.89 1.97 0.17
CA ASP A 32 2.64 1.05 1.04
C ASP A 32 3.67 1.80 1.90
N ASP A 33 4.38 2.78 1.33
CA ASP A 33 5.31 3.64 2.08
C ASP A 33 4.57 4.46 3.17
N ALA A 34 3.41 5.02 2.83
CA ALA A 34 2.58 5.78 3.77
C ALA A 34 1.97 4.87 4.85
N TRP A 35 1.50 3.68 4.46
CA TRP A 35 1.00 2.66 5.38
C TRP A 35 2.08 2.24 6.40
N THR A 36 3.27 1.92 5.92
CA THR A 36 4.41 1.53 6.76
C THR A 36 4.74 2.61 7.79
N LYS A 37 4.76 3.88 7.36
CA LYS A 37 4.99 5.02 8.26
C LYS A 37 3.90 5.14 9.33
N ALA A 38 2.63 5.08 8.92
CA ALA A 38 1.49 5.22 9.82
C ALA A 38 1.39 4.03 10.79
N ALA A 39 1.65 2.80 10.34
CA ALA A 39 1.66 1.61 11.17
C ALA A 39 2.73 1.67 12.26
N ASN A 40 3.96 2.05 11.91
CA ASN A 40 5.04 2.23 12.89
C ASN A 40 4.78 3.38 13.88
N ALA A 41 3.96 4.35 13.52
CA ALA A 41 3.53 5.43 14.40
C ALA A 41 2.30 5.08 15.26
N GLY A 42 1.60 3.98 14.97
CA GLY A 42 0.32 3.65 15.60
C GLY A 42 -0.81 4.63 15.24
N ASP A 43 -0.68 5.29 14.08
CA ASP A 43 -1.60 6.35 13.64
C ASP A 43 -2.76 5.78 12.84
N VAL A 44 -3.85 5.44 13.54
CA VAL A 44 -5.08 4.89 12.93
C VAL A 44 -5.71 5.87 11.94
N ASP A 45 -5.68 7.17 12.21
CA ASP A 45 -6.28 8.17 11.33
C ASP A 45 -5.51 8.25 10.01
N ALA A 46 -4.18 8.25 10.07
CA ALA A 46 -3.33 8.22 8.88
C ALA A 46 -3.53 6.92 8.08
N LEU A 47 -3.65 5.76 8.72
CA LEU A 47 -3.94 4.49 8.05
C LEU A 47 -5.28 4.53 7.31
N VAL A 48 -6.34 4.92 8.00
CA VAL A 48 -7.69 5.00 7.41
C VAL A 48 -7.76 5.97 6.23
N ALA A 49 -7.01 7.07 6.29
CA ALA A 49 -6.95 8.07 5.22
C ALA A 49 -6.30 7.57 3.92
N LEU A 50 -5.68 6.39 3.91
CA LEU A 50 -5.14 5.74 2.71
C LEU A 50 -6.18 4.97 1.91
N TYR A 51 -7.38 4.76 2.45
CA TYR A 51 -8.44 3.94 1.85
C TYR A 51 -9.54 4.82 1.23
N ALA A 52 -10.08 4.36 0.09
CA ALA A 52 -11.28 4.93 -0.47
C ALA A 52 -12.48 4.71 0.45
N PRO A 53 -13.52 5.57 0.41
CA PRO A 53 -14.68 5.45 1.32
C PRO A 53 -15.40 4.09 1.25
N ASP A 54 -15.36 3.42 0.10
CA ASP A 54 -15.97 2.12 -0.18
C ASP A 54 -14.95 0.98 -0.29
N ALA A 55 -13.70 1.21 0.09
CA ALA A 55 -12.64 0.22 0.04
C ALA A 55 -12.93 -1.02 0.88
N VAL A 56 -12.31 -2.12 0.51
CA VAL A 56 -12.36 -3.37 1.27
C VAL A 56 -10.97 -3.76 1.75
N LEU A 57 -10.88 -4.12 3.03
CA LEU A 57 -9.69 -4.67 3.68
C LEU A 57 -9.99 -6.09 4.17
N TYR A 58 -9.19 -7.05 3.75
CA TYR A 58 -9.16 -8.42 4.25
C TYR A 58 -7.96 -8.57 5.17
N THR A 59 -8.19 -8.78 6.46
CA THR A 59 -7.13 -9.09 7.42
C THR A 59 -7.01 -10.60 7.63
N PRO A 60 -5.87 -11.10 8.15
CA PRO A 60 -5.70 -12.54 8.37
C PRO A 60 -6.73 -13.15 9.31
N GLU A 61 -7.24 -12.40 10.27
CA GLU A 61 -8.14 -12.86 11.32
C GLU A 61 -9.61 -12.60 11.02
N ALA A 62 -9.92 -11.65 10.12
CA ALA A 62 -11.29 -11.23 9.84
C ALA A 62 -11.68 -11.50 8.38
N MET A 63 -12.96 -11.72 8.14
CA MET A 63 -13.45 -12.00 6.80
C MET A 63 -13.35 -10.77 5.90
N GLU A 64 -13.87 -9.63 6.36
CA GLU A 64 -13.91 -8.41 5.55
C GLU A 64 -14.17 -7.18 6.44
N ALA A 65 -13.41 -6.10 6.19
CA ALA A 65 -13.73 -4.77 6.69
C ALA A 65 -14.05 -3.86 5.49
N ARG A 66 -15.30 -3.51 5.30
CA ARG A 66 -15.75 -2.69 4.17
C ARG A 66 -16.10 -1.27 4.58
N GLY A 67 -15.49 -0.31 3.90
CA GLY A 67 -15.71 1.11 4.10
C GLY A 67 -14.97 1.67 5.31
N THR A 68 -14.95 3.00 5.38
CA THR A 68 -14.13 3.76 6.34
C THR A 68 -14.34 3.33 7.80
N ALA A 69 -15.59 3.12 8.23
CA ALA A 69 -15.89 2.78 9.62
C ALA A 69 -15.37 1.39 10.02
N ALA A 70 -15.58 0.38 9.16
CA ALA A 70 -15.12 -0.99 9.44
C ALA A 70 -13.59 -1.10 9.40
N ILE A 71 -12.94 -0.41 8.44
CA ILE A 71 -11.47 -0.36 8.34
C ILE A 71 -10.87 0.33 9.58
N ARG A 72 -11.50 1.41 10.07
CA ARG A 72 -11.11 2.07 11.32
C ARG A 72 -11.22 1.11 12.52
N THR A 73 -12.30 0.37 12.60
CA THR A 73 -12.49 -0.62 13.68
C THR A 73 -11.36 -1.65 13.66
N ALA A 74 -11.06 -2.24 12.50
CA ALA A 74 -9.99 -3.25 12.36
C ALA A 74 -8.62 -2.73 12.83
N TYR A 75 -8.21 -1.53 12.40
CA TYR A 75 -6.96 -0.94 12.86
C TYR A 75 -6.99 -0.55 14.35
N THR A 76 -8.12 -0.02 14.84
CA THR A 76 -8.27 0.33 16.26
C THR A 76 -8.11 -0.91 17.14
N GLU A 77 -8.69 -2.04 16.78
CA GLU A 77 -8.57 -3.32 17.50
C GLU A 77 -7.13 -3.81 17.50
N MET A 78 -6.45 -3.77 16.35
CA MET A 78 -5.04 -4.15 16.25
C MET A 78 -4.16 -3.33 17.21
N PHE A 79 -4.29 -1.99 17.19
CA PHE A 79 -3.49 -1.10 18.04
C PHE A 79 -3.96 -1.03 19.48
N THR A 80 -5.20 -1.38 19.80
CA THR A 80 -5.68 -1.53 21.18
C THR A 80 -5.02 -2.73 21.84
N SER A 81 -4.91 -3.83 21.10
CA SER A 81 -4.37 -5.10 21.59
C SER A 81 -2.84 -5.14 21.59
N ASN A 82 -2.20 -4.44 20.64
CA ASN A 82 -0.76 -4.54 20.40
C ASN A 82 -0.10 -3.17 20.21
N THR A 83 1.19 -3.10 20.51
CA THR A 83 2.09 -2.11 19.92
C THR A 83 2.66 -2.71 18.64
N VAL A 84 2.64 -1.95 17.55
CA VAL A 84 3.24 -2.33 16.26
C VAL A 84 4.58 -1.64 16.12
N SER A 85 5.61 -2.37 15.73
CA SER A 85 6.93 -1.84 15.38
C SER A 85 7.53 -2.62 14.19
N ASP A 86 8.58 -2.04 13.61
CA ASP A 86 9.36 -2.65 12.53
C ASP A 86 8.51 -3.08 11.33
N ALA A 87 7.37 -2.40 11.13
CA ALA A 87 6.54 -2.65 9.97
C ALA A 87 7.30 -2.29 8.68
N SER A 88 7.27 -3.21 7.73
CA SER A 88 7.89 -3.07 6.42
C SER A 88 7.10 -3.83 5.36
N ILE A 89 7.10 -3.33 4.13
CA ILE A 89 6.46 -3.97 2.98
C ILE A 89 7.51 -4.16 1.88
N ASN A 90 7.59 -5.37 1.33
CA ASN A 90 8.41 -5.72 0.19
C ASN A 90 7.51 -6.26 -0.92
N SER A 91 7.18 -5.40 -1.87
CA SER A 91 6.21 -5.68 -2.93
C SER A 91 6.75 -5.36 -4.32
N THR A 92 6.20 -6.05 -5.31
CA THR A 92 6.28 -5.69 -6.72
C THR A 92 5.06 -4.85 -7.07
N TYR A 93 5.25 -3.84 -7.93
CA TYR A 93 4.20 -2.89 -8.28
C TYR A 93 3.98 -2.81 -9.77
N GLN A 94 2.72 -2.63 -10.18
CA GLN A 94 2.33 -2.28 -11.53
C GLN A 94 1.31 -1.14 -11.51
N THR A 95 1.43 -0.21 -12.46
CA THR A 95 0.51 0.91 -12.61
C THR A 95 0.09 1.04 -14.06
N SER A 96 -1.21 1.23 -14.29
CA SER A 96 -1.81 1.47 -15.61
C SER A 96 -2.87 2.57 -15.49
N GLY A 97 -2.55 3.77 -15.97
CA GLY A 97 -3.42 4.93 -15.81
C GLY A 97 -3.70 5.23 -14.33
N ASP A 98 -4.97 5.25 -13.96
CA ASP A 98 -5.44 5.53 -12.61
C ASP A 98 -5.59 4.27 -11.73
N LEU A 99 -5.12 3.11 -12.20
CA LEU A 99 -5.09 1.86 -11.43
C LEU A 99 -3.66 1.42 -11.18
N ALA A 100 -3.43 0.91 -9.97
CA ALA A 100 -2.18 0.30 -9.56
C ALA A 100 -2.43 -0.98 -8.79
N THR A 101 -1.50 -1.91 -8.88
CA THR A 101 -1.50 -3.12 -8.05
C THR A 101 -0.15 -3.28 -7.36
N GLY A 102 -0.17 -3.87 -6.16
CA GLY A 102 1.01 -4.30 -5.43
C GLY A 102 0.81 -5.71 -4.91
N TRP A 103 1.84 -6.53 -4.92
CA TRP A 103 1.82 -7.87 -4.31
C TRP A 103 3.19 -8.23 -3.77
N GLY A 104 3.21 -8.87 -2.61
CA GLY A 104 4.45 -9.21 -1.93
C GLY A 104 4.24 -9.71 -0.51
N THR A 105 5.09 -9.27 0.38
CA THR A 105 5.04 -9.60 1.80
C THR A 105 5.12 -8.34 2.66
N ALA A 106 4.42 -8.36 3.79
CA ALA A 106 4.61 -7.40 4.85
C ALA A 106 5.08 -8.14 6.11
N THR A 107 5.96 -7.50 6.86
CA THR A 107 6.45 -8.00 8.15
C THR A 107 6.28 -6.90 9.17
N LEU A 108 5.80 -7.25 10.36
CA LEU A 108 5.64 -6.33 11.49
C LEU A 108 5.85 -7.09 12.80
N THR A 109 6.34 -6.38 13.81
CA THR A 109 6.46 -6.89 15.19
C THR A 109 5.23 -6.46 15.97
N LEU A 110 4.46 -7.44 16.48
CA LEU A 110 3.32 -7.23 17.37
C LEU A 110 3.75 -7.51 18.80
N THR A 111 3.68 -6.50 19.67
CA THR A 111 3.92 -6.65 21.10
C THR A 111 2.59 -6.51 21.83
N PRO A 112 2.05 -7.58 22.45
CA PRO A 112 0.80 -7.52 23.19
C PRO A 112 0.91 -6.50 24.35
N LYS A 113 -0.10 -5.61 24.49
CA LYS A 113 -0.13 -4.61 25.57
C LYS A 113 -0.48 -5.20 26.93
N VAL A 114 -1.10 -6.39 26.96
CA VAL A 114 -1.49 -7.10 28.20
C VAL A 114 -0.54 -8.27 28.44
N GLY A 115 0.76 -7.99 28.43
CA GLY A 115 1.79 -8.99 28.70
C GLY A 115 1.97 -9.99 27.56
N GLY A 116 3.17 -10.52 27.43
CA GLY A 116 3.56 -11.45 26.37
C GLY A 116 4.83 -11.01 25.66
N SER A 117 5.42 -11.92 24.92
CA SER A 117 6.62 -11.63 24.12
C SER A 117 6.24 -11.02 22.77
N PRO A 118 7.07 -10.13 22.21
CA PRO A 118 6.91 -9.67 20.84
C PRO A 118 6.87 -10.84 19.86
N GLN A 119 5.99 -10.75 18.87
CA GLN A 119 5.83 -11.74 17.81
C GLN A 119 6.04 -11.07 16.46
N ILE A 120 6.85 -11.71 15.62
CA ILE A 120 7.02 -11.27 14.23
C ILE A 120 5.90 -11.92 13.41
N LEU A 121 5.05 -11.07 12.83
CA LEU A 121 4.02 -11.48 11.88
C LEU A 121 4.51 -11.20 10.47
N THR A 122 4.56 -12.23 9.63
CA THR A 122 4.80 -12.10 8.18
C THR A 122 3.54 -12.53 7.43
N VAL A 123 3.05 -11.66 6.57
CA VAL A 123 1.85 -11.90 5.76
C VAL A 123 2.16 -11.73 4.28
N ARG A 124 1.43 -12.43 3.42
CA ARG A 124 1.34 -12.12 2.01
C ARG A 124 0.36 -10.96 1.85
N VAL A 125 0.73 -10.00 1.00
CA VAL A 125 -0.12 -8.84 0.73
C VAL A 125 -0.42 -8.72 -0.76
N THR A 126 -1.61 -8.26 -1.07
CA THR A 126 -2.02 -7.88 -2.42
C THR A 126 -2.94 -6.68 -2.31
N ALA A 127 -2.61 -5.61 -2.99
CA ALA A 127 -3.37 -4.37 -2.94
C ALA A 127 -3.74 -3.88 -4.34
N VAL A 128 -4.89 -3.22 -4.43
CA VAL A 128 -5.32 -2.44 -5.59
C VAL A 128 -5.48 -0.99 -5.14
N GLY A 129 -4.71 -0.12 -5.76
CA GLY A 129 -4.81 1.32 -5.62
C GLY A 129 -5.52 1.96 -6.80
N LYS A 130 -6.30 2.98 -6.54
CA LYS A 130 -6.96 3.81 -7.57
C LYS A 130 -6.64 5.28 -7.31
N LYS A 131 -6.39 6.02 -8.39
CA LYS A 131 -6.22 7.46 -8.31
C LYS A 131 -7.60 8.12 -8.37
N ILE A 132 -8.00 8.75 -7.27
CA ILE A 132 -9.30 9.40 -7.11
C ILE A 132 -9.04 10.87 -6.79
N ASN A 133 -9.54 11.77 -7.64
CA ASN A 133 -9.30 13.22 -7.50
C ASN A 133 -7.81 13.57 -7.33
N GLY A 134 -6.95 12.91 -8.11
CA GLY A 134 -5.50 13.15 -8.08
C GLY A 134 -4.74 12.48 -6.93
N LYS A 135 -5.41 11.82 -5.99
CA LYS A 135 -4.82 11.12 -4.85
C LYS A 135 -4.93 9.61 -5.04
N TRP A 136 -3.85 8.87 -4.79
CA TRP A 136 -3.88 7.42 -4.71
C TRP A 136 -4.56 6.97 -3.42
N LEU A 137 -5.48 6.01 -3.52
CA LEU A 137 -6.18 5.39 -2.39
C LEU A 137 -6.28 3.89 -2.63
N TYR A 138 -6.16 3.08 -1.59
CA TYR A 138 -6.51 1.66 -1.66
C TYR A 138 -8.01 1.52 -1.91
N VAL A 139 -8.39 0.67 -2.85
CA VAL A 139 -9.78 0.24 -3.09
C VAL A 139 -9.99 -1.22 -2.67
N ALA A 140 -8.93 -2.02 -2.69
CA ALA A 140 -8.90 -3.34 -2.09
C ALA A 140 -7.50 -3.59 -1.51
N ASP A 141 -7.46 -4.18 -0.33
CA ASP A 141 -6.23 -4.57 0.36
C ASP A 141 -6.45 -5.93 1.03
N HIS A 142 -5.49 -6.83 0.87
CA HIS A 142 -5.59 -8.19 1.39
C HIS A 142 -4.27 -8.62 2.02
N ALA A 143 -4.35 -9.05 3.26
CA ALA A 143 -3.27 -9.70 3.97
C ALA A 143 -3.67 -11.12 4.36
N SER A 144 -2.76 -12.08 4.21
CA SER A 144 -2.98 -13.47 4.64
C SER A 144 -1.72 -14.10 5.21
N VAL A 145 -1.87 -14.85 6.29
CA VAL A 145 -0.77 -15.65 6.86
C VAL A 145 -0.50 -16.83 5.92
N PRO A 146 0.78 -17.06 5.50
CA PRO A 146 1.15 -18.28 4.79
C PRO A 146 0.82 -19.50 5.64
N MET A 147 0.03 -20.41 5.09
CA MET A 147 -0.10 -21.74 5.72
C MET A 147 1.20 -22.50 5.51
N GLY A 148 1.65 -23.27 6.54
CA GLY A 148 2.79 -24.16 6.41
C GLY A 148 2.61 -25.16 5.27
N PRO A 149 3.67 -25.90 4.88
CA PRO A 149 3.55 -26.91 3.83
C PRO A 149 2.42 -27.88 4.17
N ALA A 150 1.62 -28.22 3.16
CA ALA A 150 0.60 -29.25 3.30
C ALA A 150 1.27 -30.54 3.82
N ARG A 151 0.75 -31.07 4.91
CA ARG A 151 1.20 -32.33 5.48
C ARG A 151 0.61 -33.49 4.71
#